data_a5f9d905f65c17f39c6876f20ab1529e
#
_entry.id   a5f9d905f65c17f39c6876f20ab1529e
#
_cell.length_a   1.000
_cell.length_b   1.000
_cell.length_c   1.000
_cell.angle_alpha   90.00
_cell.angle_beta   90.00
_cell.angle_gamma   90.00
#
_symmetry.space_group_name_H-M   'P 1'
#
loop_
_entity.id
_entity.type
_entity.pdbx_description
1 polymer ?
#
loop_
_entity_poly.entity_id
_entity_poly.type
_entity_poly.pdbx_seq_one_letter_code
_entity_poly.pdbx_strand_id
1 'polypeptide(L)'
;MKIKTKDLPYESVEKIEKPKHKRPKKPNIFWRSIIRALSVPELMATHFEWEGDWKQRAGEGPYLILMNHSAFIDLKIAYKIFYPMPFCTICTSDGFVGKRWLMRQIGCIPTNKFVTDLTLVTDMLYTVNKLKVSLLMYPEASYSFDGTATPLPKGLGKILKKMKIPVITVLTEGAFLHNPLYNCLQQRKTKVKAKVECLLTRDEIKEKSVAEIDEILNSAFSFDNFAVQKEKGVHIKENFRADGLDRIMYKCACCGSENAMEGKGTEITCGDCGKRYEMTTLGEIRAIDGETEFSHIPD
;
A
#
# COMPACT_ATOMS: atom_id res chain seq x y z
N MET A 1 -19.63 -0.67 1.89
CA MET A 1 -20.33 0.61 2.13
C MET A 1 -21.12 0.95 0.87
N LYS A 2 -22.46 1.14 0.93
CA LYS A 2 -23.22 1.58 -0.26
C LYS A 2 -22.93 3.07 -0.49
N ILE A 3 -22.33 3.39 -1.62
CA ILE A 3 -22.20 4.77 -2.09
C ILE A 3 -23.58 5.24 -2.50
N LYS A 4 -24.07 6.31 -1.88
CA LYS A 4 -25.33 6.94 -2.32
C LYS A 4 -24.98 7.87 -3.47
N THR A 5 -25.46 7.53 -4.66
CA THR A 5 -25.40 8.39 -5.85
C THR A 5 -26.61 9.29 -5.89
N LYS A 6 -26.45 10.50 -6.44
CA LYS A 6 -27.55 11.41 -6.79
C LYS A 6 -27.34 11.82 -8.24
N ASP A 7 -28.37 11.68 -9.03
CA ASP A 7 -28.40 12.24 -10.37
C ASP A 7 -28.69 13.75 -10.27
N LEU A 8 -27.73 14.55 -10.65
CA LEU A 8 -27.82 16.01 -10.63
C LEU A 8 -27.43 16.56 -11.99
N PRO A 9 -28.11 17.64 -12.46
CA PRO A 9 -27.65 18.36 -13.64
C PRO A 9 -26.22 18.88 -13.44
N TYR A 10 -25.43 18.89 -14.52
CA TYR A 10 -24.02 19.33 -14.49
C TYR A 10 -23.82 20.70 -13.81
N GLU A 11 -24.69 21.67 -14.14
CA GLU A 11 -24.68 23.02 -13.56
C GLU A 11 -24.86 23.02 -12.03
N SER A 12 -25.58 22.02 -11.49
CA SER A 12 -25.75 21.84 -10.05
C SER A 12 -24.51 21.22 -9.42
N VAL A 13 -23.80 20.35 -10.15
CA VAL A 13 -22.54 19.73 -9.69
C VAL A 13 -21.43 20.77 -9.61
N GLU A 14 -21.32 21.67 -10.60
CA GLU A 14 -20.34 22.76 -10.58
C GLU A 14 -20.50 23.71 -9.37
N LYS A 15 -21.73 23.90 -8.91
CA LYS A 15 -22.05 24.76 -7.75
C LYS A 15 -21.79 24.10 -6.41
N ILE A 16 -21.42 22.80 -6.37
CA ILE A 16 -21.11 22.12 -5.10
C ILE A 16 -19.84 22.72 -4.50
N GLU A 17 -20.00 23.46 -3.42
CA GLU A 17 -18.86 24.01 -2.69
C GLU A 17 -17.96 22.88 -2.17
N LYS A 18 -16.66 22.97 -2.53
CA LYS A 18 -15.65 22.08 -1.95
C LYS A 18 -15.58 22.33 -0.43
N PRO A 19 -15.54 21.28 0.38
CA PRO A 19 -15.46 21.45 1.83
C PRO A 19 -14.23 22.27 2.21
N LYS A 20 -14.41 23.26 3.08
CA LYS A 20 -13.32 24.11 3.59
C LYS A 20 -12.19 23.26 4.17
N HIS A 21 -10.96 23.59 3.80
CA HIS A 21 -9.76 22.95 4.35
C HIS A 21 -9.73 23.11 5.88
N LYS A 22 -9.34 22.02 6.56
CA LYS A 22 -9.13 22.01 8.01
C LYS A 22 -7.78 21.39 8.30
N ARG A 23 -6.90 22.09 8.99
CA ARG A 23 -5.58 21.62 9.37
C ARG A 23 -5.62 20.26 10.09
N PRO A 24 -4.58 19.42 9.95
CA PRO A 24 -4.43 18.19 10.70
C PRO A 24 -4.51 18.40 12.20
N LYS A 25 -4.87 17.35 12.91
CA LYS A 25 -4.83 17.33 14.37
C LYS A 25 -4.19 16.04 14.87
N LYS A 26 -3.63 16.10 16.07
CA LYS A 26 -3.05 14.93 16.75
C LYS A 26 -4.11 13.82 16.87
N PRO A 27 -3.82 12.57 16.48
CA PRO A 27 -4.74 11.45 16.62
C PRO A 27 -5.15 11.23 18.06
N ASN A 28 -6.44 11.01 18.28
CA ASN A 28 -6.97 10.75 19.60
C ASN A 28 -6.55 9.35 20.11
N ILE A 29 -6.06 9.26 21.36
CA ILE A 29 -5.59 7.99 21.94
C ILE A 29 -6.68 6.93 22.01
N PHE A 30 -7.91 7.29 22.33
CA PHE A 30 -9.04 6.39 22.40
C PHE A 30 -9.27 5.66 21.07
N TRP A 31 -9.35 6.40 19.95
CA TRP A 31 -9.54 5.80 18.61
C TRP A 31 -8.33 4.96 18.18
N ARG A 32 -7.12 5.39 18.51
CA ARG A 32 -5.90 4.60 18.25
C ARG A 32 -5.92 3.27 18.98
N SER A 33 -6.36 3.27 20.24
CA SER A 33 -6.48 2.04 21.04
C SER A 33 -7.54 1.09 20.47
N ILE A 34 -8.68 1.63 20.00
CA ILE A 34 -9.71 0.83 19.31
C ILE A 34 -9.14 0.18 18.05
N ILE A 35 -8.48 0.96 17.17
CA ILE A 35 -7.89 0.40 15.94
C ILE A 35 -6.86 -0.68 16.30
N ARG A 36 -6.02 -0.42 17.30
CA ARG A 36 -5.03 -1.39 17.78
C ARG A 36 -5.69 -2.68 18.26
N ALA A 37 -6.79 -2.60 19.01
CA ALA A 37 -7.53 -3.76 19.48
C ALA A 37 -8.17 -4.53 18.30
N LEU A 38 -8.83 -3.82 17.38
CA LEU A 38 -9.44 -4.41 16.20
C LEU A 38 -8.43 -5.01 15.19
N SER A 39 -7.16 -4.65 15.32
CA SER A 39 -6.08 -5.22 14.50
C SER A 39 -5.64 -6.61 14.97
N VAL A 40 -5.87 -6.96 16.25
CA VAL A 40 -5.34 -8.18 16.86
C VAL A 40 -5.79 -9.46 16.17
N PRO A 41 -7.09 -9.68 15.86
CA PRO A 41 -7.53 -10.96 15.32
C PRO A 41 -6.85 -11.31 13.99
N GLU A 42 -6.75 -10.36 13.05
CA GLU A 42 -6.14 -10.60 11.75
C GLU A 42 -4.62 -10.75 11.84
N LEU A 43 -3.97 -9.95 12.69
CA LEU A 43 -2.53 -10.09 12.94
C LEU A 43 -2.18 -11.43 13.59
N MET A 44 -3.06 -11.97 14.43
CA MET A 44 -2.90 -13.33 14.98
C MET A 44 -3.15 -14.39 13.92
N ALA A 45 -4.18 -14.23 13.09
CA ALA A 45 -4.51 -15.18 12.03
C ALA A 45 -3.41 -15.28 10.96
N THR A 46 -2.67 -14.18 10.72
CA THR A 46 -1.53 -14.13 9.81
C THR A 46 -0.20 -14.44 10.49
N HIS A 47 -0.20 -14.83 11.77
CA HIS A 47 1.02 -15.04 12.55
C HIS A 47 2.03 -13.90 12.38
N PHE A 48 1.53 -12.65 12.47
CA PHE A 48 2.32 -11.47 12.17
C PHE A 48 3.51 -11.32 13.12
N GLU A 49 4.68 -11.21 12.52
CA GLU A 49 5.96 -10.95 13.19
C GLU A 49 6.64 -9.74 12.56
N TRP A 50 7.45 -9.04 13.32
CA TRP A 50 8.27 -7.96 12.79
C TRP A 50 9.62 -7.91 13.47
N GLU A 51 10.63 -7.43 12.74
CA GLU A 51 12.00 -7.27 13.21
C GLU A 51 12.56 -5.90 12.85
N GLY A 52 13.62 -5.50 13.53
CA GLY A 52 14.39 -4.29 13.27
C GLY A 52 14.53 -3.39 14.49
N ASP A 53 15.72 -2.83 14.66
CA ASP A 53 16.05 -1.85 15.71
C ASP A 53 16.26 -0.47 15.08
N TRP A 54 15.16 0.13 14.65
CA TRP A 54 15.19 1.43 13.99
C TRP A 54 15.39 2.61 14.93
N LYS A 55 15.01 2.48 16.22
CA LYS A 55 15.01 3.59 17.18
C LYS A 55 16.41 4.11 17.48
N GLN A 56 17.38 3.21 17.66
CA GLN A 56 18.74 3.57 17.99
C GLN A 56 19.35 4.47 16.91
N ARG A 57 19.16 4.11 15.63
CA ARG A 57 19.69 4.89 14.49
C ARG A 57 18.88 6.16 14.22
N ALA A 58 17.55 6.11 14.35
CA ALA A 58 16.67 7.24 14.03
C ALA A 58 16.74 8.36 15.08
N GLY A 59 17.08 8.04 16.33
CA GLY A 59 17.01 8.99 17.45
C GLY A 59 15.57 9.42 17.76
N GLU A 60 15.41 10.65 18.26
CA GLU A 60 14.10 11.16 18.62
C GLU A 60 13.26 11.63 17.41
N GLY A 61 11.94 11.36 17.48
CA GLY A 61 10.97 11.77 16.46
C GLY A 61 10.68 13.29 16.44
N PRO A 62 9.72 13.72 15.65
CA PRO A 62 8.83 12.92 14.82
C PRO A 62 9.51 12.27 13.62
N TYR A 63 8.89 11.24 13.05
CA TYR A 63 9.40 10.44 11.93
C TYR A 63 8.48 10.53 10.72
N LEU A 64 9.05 10.37 9.53
CA LEU A 64 8.30 9.97 8.36
C LEU A 64 8.38 8.43 8.23
N ILE A 65 7.27 7.77 8.41
CA ILE A 65 7.14 6.33 8.26
C ILE A 65 6.68 6.07 6.82
N LEU A 66 7.49 5.40 6.04
CA LEU A 66 7.17 4.95 4.69
C LEU A 66 6.92 3.45 4.72
N MET A 67 5.82 3.02 4.16
CA MET A 67 5.42 1.62 4.14
C MET A 67 4.98 1.23 2.73
N ASN A 68 5.38 0.05 2.24
CA ASN A 68 4.85 -0.50 1.01
C ASN A 68 3.34 -0.75 1.16
N HIS A 69 2.59 -0.60 0.07
CA HIS A 69 1.14 -0.69 0.14
C HIS A 69 0.65 -1.94 -0.60
N SER A 70 0.52 -3.02 0.12
CA SER A 70 0.21 -4.31 -0.44
C SER A 70 -1.23 -4.74 -0.22
N ALA A 71 -1.81 -4.40 0.95
CA ALA A 71 -3.10 -4.90 1.35
C ALA A 71 -3.76 -4.08 2.48
N PHE A 72 -5.01 -4.38 2.78
CA PHE A 72 -5.75 -3.66 3.84
C PHE A 72 -5.16 -3.87 5.25
N ILE A 73 -4.39 -4.94 5.45
CA ILE A 73 -3.71 -5.26 6.72
C ILE A 73 -2.59 -4.24 7.07
N ASP A 74 -2.06 -3.49 6.09
CA ASP A 74 -0.90 -2.61 6.28
C ASP A 74 -1.10 -1.58 7.40
N LEU A 75 -2.28 -0.95 7.47
CA LEU A 75 -2.59 -0.01 8.54
C LEU A 75 -2.61 -0.68 9.92
N LYS A 76 -3.10 -1.93 10.00
CA LYS A 76 -3.12 -2.73 11.23
C LYS A 76 -1.71 -3.06 11.71
N ILE A 77 -0.82 -3.37 10.75
CA ILE A 77 0.61 -3.58 10.99
C ILE A 77 1.26 -2.32 11.57
N ALA A 78 1.01 -1.14 10.95
CA ALA A 78 1.53 0.12 11.46
C ALA A 78 1.08 0.40 12.89
N TYR A 79 -0.20 0.17 13.22
CA TYR A 79 -0.68 0.30 14.61
C TYR A 79 -0.07 -0.74 15.56
N LYS A 80 0.24 -1.94 15.09
CA LYS A 80 0.93 -2.96 15.92
C LYS A 80 2.35 -2.53 16.27
N ILE A 81 3.10 -1.99 15.31
CA ILE A 81 4.51 -1.65 15.46
C ILE A 81 4.69 -0.36 16.27
N PHE A 82 3.92 0.68 15.94
CA PHE A 82 4.17 2.03 16.45
C PHE A 82 3.34 2.45 17.66
N TYR A 83 2.27 1.71 18.02
CA TYR A 83 1.52 2.03 19.25
C TYR A 83 2.41 1.92 20.50
N PRO A 84 2.39 2.85 21.45
CA PRO A 84 1.46 3.99 21.60
C PRO A 84 1.91 5.30 20.94
N MET A 85 2.95 5.31 20.12
CA MET A 85 3.40 6.52 19.42
C MET A 85 2.31 7.04 18.47
N PRO A 86 1.95 8.34 18.53
CA PRO A 86 0.98 8.90 17.61
C PRO A 86 1.60 9.14 16.22
N PHE A 87 0.84 8.81 15.18
CA PHE A 87 1.16 9.18 13.79
C PHE A 87 -0.10 9.59 13.04
N CYS A 88 0.04 10.56 12.12
CA CYS A 88 -0.99 10.91 11.16
C CYS A 88 -0.77 10.11 9.89
N THR A 89 -1.86 9.61 9.27
CA THR A 89 -1.79 8.81 8.05
C THR A 89 -2.25 9.62 6.85
N ILE A 90 -1.44 9.69 5.81
CA ILE A 90 -1.84 10.29 4.53
C ILE A 90 -2.73 9.27 3.81
N CYS A 91 -3.93 9.69 3.43
CA CYS A 91 -4.88 8.85 2.72
C CYS A 91 -5.71 9.66 1.73
N THR A 92 -6.25 8.99 0.72
CA THR A 92 -7.00 9.66 -0.33
C THR A 92 -8.27 10.31 0.18
N SER A 93 -8.66 11.42 -0.46
CA SER A 93 -9.88 12.17 -0.11
C SER A 93 -11.15 11.33 -0.20
N ASP A 94 -11.16 10.31 -1.06
CA ASP A 94 -12.28 9.34 -1.19
C ASP A 94 -12.56 8.61 0.11
N GLY A 95 -11.52 8.27 0.88
CA GLY A 95 -11.65 7.64 2.19
C GLY A 95 -12.41 8.47 3.22
N PHE A 96 -12.56 9.77 2.97
CA PHE A 96 -13.27 10.69 3.87
C PHE A 96 -14.77 10.79 3.60
N VAL A 97 -15.26 10.29 2.47
CA VAL A 97 -16.69 10.36 2.12
C VAL A 97 -17.54 9.67 3.19
N GLY A 98 -18.47 10.41 3.78
CA GLY A 98 -19.35 9.93 4.86
C GLY A 98 -18.67 9.67 6.22
N LYS A 99 -17.33 9.78 6.31
CA LYS A 99 -16.57 9.44 7.54
C LYS A 99 -15.62 10.56 7.98
N ARG A 100 -15.77 11.77 7.46
CA ARG A 100 -14.83 12.88 7.65
C ARG A 100 -14.46 13.13 9.12
N TRP A 101 -15.45 13.10 10.02
CA TRP A 101 -15.20 13.29 11.44
C TRP A 101 -14.28 12.19 12.00
N LEU A 102 -14.60 10.92 11.74
CA LEU A 102 -13.83 9.77 12.23
C LEU A 102 -12.40 9.78 11.66
N MET A 103 -12.25 9.98 10.35
CA MET A 103 -10.93 10.06 9.70
C MET A 103 -10.03 11.12 10.35
N ARG A 104 -10.61 12.25 10.73
CA ARG A 104 -9.87 13.27 11.47
C ARG A 104 -9.52 12.87 12.90
N GLN A 105 -10.38 12.10 13.61
CA GLN A 105 -10.08 11.61 14.96
C GLN A 105 -8.92 10.62 14.98
N ILE A 106 -8.80 9.82 13.95
CA ILE A 106 -7.68 8.86 13.79
C ILE A 106 -6.44 9.49 13.16
N GLY A 107 -6.48 10.80 12.86
CA GLY A 107 -5.33 11.54 12.35
C GLY A 107 -5.08 11.43 10.84
N CYS A 108 -6.09 11.06 10.06
CA CYS A 108 -5.96 11.03 8.62
C CYS A 108 -5.84 12.43 8.00
N ILE A 109 -4.92 12.58 7.07
CA ILE A 109 -4.68 13.78 6.26
C ILE A 109 -5.12 13.47 4.83
N PRO A 110 -6.12 14.19 4.27
CA PRO A 110 -6.58 13.92 2.92
C PRO A 110 -5.56 14.36 1.87
N THR A 111 -5.42 13.56 0.82
CA THR A 111 -4.67 13.92 -0.39
C THR A 111 -5.51 13.65 -1.63
N ASN A 112 -5.25 14.40 -2.70
CA ASN A 112 -5.83 14.16 -4.01
C ASN A 112 -4.82 13.39 -4.86
N LYS A 113 -5.24 12.24 -5.41
CA LYS A 113 -4.38 11.45 -6.31
C LYS A 113 -4.15 12.17 -7.63
N PHE A 114 -3.00 11.92 -8.24
CA PHE A 114 -2.62 12.34 -9.59
C PHE A 114 -2.52 13.86 -9.83
N VAL A 115 -2.55 14.66 -8.77
CA VAL A 115 -2.38 16.12 -8.86
C VAL A 115 -1.34 16.60 -7.84
N THR A 116 -0.66 17.70 -8.17
CA THR A 116 0.23 18.36 -7.21
C THR A 116 -0.59 18.98 -6.08
N ASP A 117 -0.46 18.43 -4.88
CA ASP A 117 -1.22 18.87 -3.70
C ASP A 117 -0.32 19.66 -2.74
N LEU A 118 -0.23 20.97 -2.97
CA LEU A 118 0.51 21.90 -2.09
C LEU A 118 -0.08 21.97 -0.69
N THR A 119 -1.39 21.74 -0.57
CA THR A 119 -2.07 21.69 0.72
C THR A 119 -1.58 20.52 1.55
N LEU A 120 -1.41 19.35 0.91
CA LEU A 120 -0.83 18.17 1.55
C LEU A 120 0.58 18.48 2.11
N VAL A 121 1.47 19.07 1.30
CA VAL A 121 2.83 19.40 1.74
C VAL A 121 2.80 20.34 2.95
N THR A 122 1.91 21.35 2.92
CA THR A 122 1.72 22.28 4.03
C THR A 122 1.22 21.57 5.29
N ASP A 123 0.27 20.64 5.15
CA ASP A 123 -0.28 19.86 6.25
C ASP A 123 0.74 18.87 6.84
N MET A 124 1.58 18.25 6.00
CA MET A 124 2.70 17.41 6.43
C MET A 124 3.69 18.24 7.28
N LEU A 125 4.12 19.39 6.78
CA LEU A 125 5.02 20.28 7.51
C LEU A 125 4.40 20.80 8.83
N TYR A 126 3.12 21.12 8.82
CA TYR A 126 2.40 21.53 10.03
C TYR A 126 2.36 20.38 11.06
N THR A 127 2.07 19.15 10.62
CA THR A 127 2.01 17.96 11.47
C THR A 127 3.34 17.71 12.17
N VAL A 128 4.43 17.76 11.41
CA VAL A 128 5.77 17.51 11.93
C VAL A 128 6.27 18.67 12.81
N ASN A 129 6.16 19.91 12.33
CA ASN A 129 6.79 21.07 12.98
C ASN A 129 5.97 21.65 14.12
N LYS A 130 4.63 21.65 14.01
CA LYS A 130 3.73 22.24 15.02
C LYS A 130 3.11 21.22 15.94
N LEU A 131 2.55 20.13 15.40
CA LEU A 131 1.94 19.08 16.23
C LEU A 131 2.97 18.16 16.85
N LYS A 132 4.22 18.11 16.32
CA LYS A 132 5.27 17.17 16.73
C LYS A 132 4.81 15.71 16.68
N VAL A 133 4.10 15.35 15.60
CA VAL A 133 3.53 14.03 15.36
C VAL A 133 4.15 13.42 14.11
N SER A 134 4.45 12.14 14.16
CA SER A 134 4.98 11.36 13.03
C SER A 134 3.94 11.25 11.90
N LEU A 135 4.40 10.98 10.70
CA LEU A 135 3.57 10.77 9.52
C LEU A 135 3.75 9.34 9.03
N LEU A 136 2.65 8.68 8.66
CA LEU A 136 2.63 7.44 7.90
C LEU A 136 2.18 7.76 6.47
N MET A 137 2.96 7.31 5.50
CA MET A 137 2.67 7.47 4.08
C MET A 137 2.99 6.17 3.34
N TYR A 138 2.15 5.84 2.39
CA TYR A 138 2.39 4.81 1.39
C TYR A 138 2.89 5.51 0.13
N PRO A 139 4.20 5.49 -0.16
CA PRO A 139 4.77 6.33 -1.21
C PRO A 139 4.32 5.93 -2.62
N GLU A 140 3.88 4.69 -2.79
CA GLU A 140 3.33 4.14 -4.03
C GLU A 140 1.94 4.74 -4.38
N ALA A 141 1.26 5.40 -3.43
CA ALA A 141 -0.06 6.02 -3.56
C ALA A 141 -1.22 5.06 -3.94
N SER A 142 -0.97 3.77 -4.12
CA SER A 142 -1.97 2.73 -4.40
C SER A 142 -1.51 1.40 -3.82
N TYR A 143 -2.43 0.44 -3.69
CA TYR A 143 -2.04 -0.96 -3.46
C TYR A 143 -1.25 -1.47 -4.66
N SER A 144 -0.24 -2.33 -4.40
CA SER A 144 0.39 -3.09 -5.45
C SER A 144 -0.68 -3.90 -6.19
N PHE A 145 -0.72 -3.76 -7.51
CA PHE A 145 -1.76 -4.37 -8.33
C PHE A 145 -1.36 -5.77 -8.81
N ASP A 146 -0.15 -5.86 -9.33
CA ASP A 146 0.45 -7.07 -9.91
C ASP A 146 1.47 -7.77 -9.00
N GLY A 147 1.62 -7.30 -7.77
CA GLY A 147 2.56 -7.86 -6.80
C GLY A 147 3.96 -7.24 -6.84
N THR A 148 4.24 -6.34 -7.80
CA THR A 148 5.51 -5.63 -7.90
C THR A 148 5.44 -4.23 -7.28
N ALA A 149 6.61 -3.61 -7.11
CA ALA A 149 6.73 -2.24 -6.65
C ALA A 149 6.22 -1.25 -7.71
N THR A 150 5.40 -0.30 -7.27
CA THR A 150 4.98 0.82 -8.13
C THR A 150 6.04 1.93 -8.09
N PRO A 151 6.39 2.54 -9.25
CA PRO A 151 7.34 3.64 -9.27
C PRO A 151 6.96 4.78 -8.31
N LEU A 152 7.93 5.23 -7.53
CA LEU A 152 7.68 6.29 -6.55
C LEU A 152 7.48 7.66 -7.22
N PRO A 153 6.63 8.54 -6.65
CA PRO A 153 6.44 9.89 -7.16
C PRO A 153 7.75 10.68 -7.14
N LYS A 154 8.05 11.36 -8.23
CA LYS A 154 9.22 12.26 -8.31
C LYS A 154 9.11 13.39 -7.28
N GLY A 155 10.23 13.68 -6.62
CA GLY A 155 10.33 14.82 -5.68
C GLY A 155 10.08 14.50 -4.23
N LEU A 156 9.98 13.23 -3.84
CA LEU A 156 9.95 12.83 -2.42
C LEU A 156 11.19 13.35 -1.68
N GLY A 157 12.37 13.24 -2.27
CA GLY A 157 13.61 13.77 -1.71
C GLY A 157 13.55 15.27 -1.41
N LYS A 158 12.85 16.07 -2.26
CA LYS A 158 12.63 17.51 -1.99
C LYS A 158 11.77 17.74 -0.74
N ILE A 159 10.75 16.91 -0.53
CA ILE A 159 9.88 16.96 0.65
C ILE A 159 10.70 16.61 1.90
N LEU A 160 11.51 15.54 1.84
CA LEU A 160 12.38 15.11 2.94
C LEU A 160 13.39 16.20 3.33
N LYS A 161 14.02 16.85 2.36
CA LYS A 161 14.91 18.02 2.60
C LYS A 161 14.20 19.18 3.34
N LYS A 162 12.91 19.38 3.10
CA LYS A 162 12.11 20.39 3.81
C LYS A 162 11.70 19.95 5.21
N MET A 163 11.35 18.67 5.38
CA MET A 163 10.89 18.12 6.66
C MET A 163 12.02 17.94 7.66
N LYS A 164 13.21 17.54 7.22
CA LYS A 164 14.41 17.33 8.05
C LYS A 164 14.14 16.39 9.26
N ILE A 165 13.40 15.33 9.06
CA ILE A 165 13.08 14.31 10.07
C ILE A 165 13.55 12.94 9.59
N PRO A 166 13.89 12.01 10.48
CA PRO A 166 14.31 10.67 10.09
C PRO A 166 13.21 9.93 9.31
N VAL A 167 13.64 9.10 8.38
CA VAL A 167 12.76 8.23 7.57
C VAL A 167 12.85 6.81 8.09
N ILE A 168 11.71 6.26 8.47
CA ILE A 168 11.57 4.85 8.87
C ILE A 168 10.85 4.12 7.75
N THR A 169 11.41 3.01 7.29
CA THR A 169 10.70 2.11 6.37
C THR A 169 10.08 0.95 7.11
N VAL A 170 8.92 0.53 6.66
CA VAL A 170 8.24 -0.70 7.05
C VAL A 170 7.95 -1.47 5.77
N LEU A 171 8.72 -2.50 5.50
CA LEU A 171 8.54 -3.34 4.33
C LEU A 171 7.89 -4.65 4.75
N THR A 172 6.71 -4.92 4.20
CA THR A 172 5.93 -6.12 4.51
C THR A 172 6.11 -7.19 3.46
N GLU A 173 6.26 -8.43 3.90
CA GLU A 173 6.23 -9.63 3.09
C GLU A 173 4.99 -10.45 3.44
N GLY A 174 4.38 -11.10 2.47
CA GLY A 174 3.16 -11.91 2.65
C GLY A 174 1.87 -11.10 2.76
N ALA A 175 1.92 -9.78 2.98
CA ALA A 175 0.73 -8.94 3.04
C ALA A 175 -0.02 -8.92 1.70
N PHE A 176 0.70 -8.81 0.57
CA PHE A 176 0.11 -8.94 -0.76
C PHE A 176 -0.52 -10.34 -0.97
N LEU A 177 0.18 -11.38 -0.56
CA LEU A 177 -0.32 -12.76 -0.71
C LEU A 177 -1.55 -13.04 0.15
N HIS A 178 -1.71 -12.30 1.27
CA HIS A 178 -2.83 -12.47 2.20
C HIS A 178 -4.15 -12.02 1.59
N ASN A 179 -4.22 -10.85 0.99
CA ASN A 179 -5.44 -10.32 0.36
C ASN A 179 -5.12 -9.37 -0.81
N PRO A 180 -4.68 -9.92 -1.97
CA PRO A 180 -4.29 -9.13 -3.12
C PRO A 180 -5.48 -8.42 -3.76
N LEU A 181 -5.21 -7.23 -4.31
CA LEU A 181 -6.24 -6.40 -4.93
C LEU A 181 -6.90 -7.08 -6.14
N TYR A 182 -6.11 -7.76 -6.97
CA TYR A 182 -6.65 -8.47 -8.14
C TYR A 182 -7.69 -9.51 -7.77
N ASN A 183 -7.52 -10.17 -6.64
CA ASN A 183 -8.41 -11.22 -6.13
C ASN A 183 -9.54 -10.64 -5.25
N CYS A 184 -9.95 -9.40 -5.47
CA CYS A 184 -10.99 -8.68 -4.72
C CYS A 184 -10.76 -8.63 -3.21
N LEU A 185 -9.51 -8.61 -2.76
CA LEU A 185 -9.11 -8.62 -1.35
C LEU A 185 -9.64 -9.83 -0.57
N GLN A 186 -9.85 -10.97 -1.23
CA GLN A 186 -10.18 -12.23 -0.57
C GLN A 186 -9.02 -12.68 0.31
N GLN A 187 -9.32 -13.02 1.56
CA GLN A 187 -8.30 -13.41 2.53
C GLN A 187 -7.79 -14.83 2.28
N ARG A 188 -6.48 -14.97 2.25
CA ARG A 188 -5.75 -16.23 2.10
C ARG A 188 -4.94 -16.53 3.36
N LYS A 189 -4.69 -17.79 3.61
CA LYS A 189 -3.87 -18.24 4.75
C LYS A 189 -2.39 -18.09 4.41
N THR A 190 -1.78 -17.05 4.94
CA THR A 190 -0.33 -16.83 4.80
C THR A 190 0.24 -16.15 6.03
N LYS A 191 1.53 -16.33 6.25
CA LYS A 191 2.26 -15.57 7.27
C LYS A 191 2.61 -14.19 6.74
N VAL A 192 2.51 -13.19 7.60
CA VAL A 192 2.91 -11.81 7.27
C VAL A 192 4.06 -11.41 8.16
N LYS A 193 5.11 -10.86 7.55
CA LYS A 193 6.27 -10.32 8.27
C LYS A 193 6.48 -8.87 7.89
N ALA A 194 7.15 -8.12 8.77
CA ALA A 194 7.58 -6.77 8.46
C ALA A 194 9.03 -6.55 8.91
N LYS A 195 9.81 -5.90 8.08
CA LYS A 195 11.13 -5.37 8.41
C LYS A 195 11.01 -3.87 8.64
N VAL A 196 11.52 -3.40 9.79
CA VAL A 196 11.42 -2.00 10.18
C VAL A 196 12.82 -1.42 10.34
N GLU A 197 13.19 -0.44 9.54
CA GLU A 197 14.53 0.13 9.53
C GLU A 197 14.50 1.67 9.53
N CYS A 198 15.53 2.29 10.09
CA CYS A 198 15.80 3.69 9.83
C CYS A 198 16.54 3.80 8.51
N LEU A 199 15.83 4.18 7.44
CA LEU A 199 16.40 4.31 6.11
C LEU A 199 17.35 5.50 6.01
N LEU A 200 16.91 6.65 6.53
CA LEU A 200 17.67 7.89 6.52
C LEU A 200 17.56 8.61 7.87
N THR A 201 18.67 8.99 8.42
CA THR A 201 18.77 9.87 9.59
C THR A 201 18.58 11.34 9.20
N ARG A 202 18.44 12.23 10.20
CA ARG A 202 18.36 13.69 9.95
C ARG A 202 19.62 14.24 9.29
N ASP A 203 20.78 13.73 9.66
CA ASP A 203 22.05 14.22 9.16
C ASP A 203 22.31 13.72 7.74
N GLU A 204 22.03 12.47 7.45
CA GLU A 204 22.07 11.94 6.09
C GLU A 204 21.13 12.71 5.13
N ILE A 205 19.91 13.10 5.59
CA ILE A 205 19.02 13.93 4.80
C ILE A 205 19.60 15.33 4.55
N LYS A 206 20.36 15.91 5.49
CA LYS A 206 20.99 17.21 5.29
C LYS A 206 22.15 17.13 4.28
N GLU A 207 22.96 16.09 4.39
CA GLU A 207 24.19 15.92 3.60
C GLU A 207 23.91 15.51 2.16
N LYS A 208 23.06 14.48 1.96
CA LYS A 208 22.77 13.90 0.65
C LYS A 208 22.01 14.87 -0.25
N SER A 209 22.27 14.81 -1.55
CA SER A 209 21.49 15.49 -2.59
C SER A 209 20.07 14.92 -2.69
N VAL A 210 19.19 15.65 -3.36
CA VAL A 210 17.82 15.15 -3.64
C VAL A 210 17.85 13.87 -4.49
N ALA A 211 18.77 13.81 -5.47
CA ALA A 211 18.89 12.65 -6.35
C ALA A 211 19.34 11.39 -5.59
N GLU A 212 20.34 11.50 -4.71
CA GLU A 212 20.77 10.39 -3.87
C GLU A 212 19.66 9.91 -2.92
N ILE A 213 18.87 10.82 -2.37
CA ILE A 213 17.72 10.47 -1.53
C ILE A 213 16.66 9.72 -2.35
N ASP A 214 16.33 10.22 -3.55
CA ASP A 214 15.34 9.58 -4.43
C ASP A 214 15.83 8.19 -4.88
N GLU A 215 17.13 7.99 -5.14
CA GLU A 215 17.73 6.69 -5.46
C GLU A 215 17.65 5.70 -4.27
N ILE A 216 17.98 6.14 -3.07
CA ILE A 216 17.86 5.33 -1.84
C ILE A 216 16.40 4.90 -1.63
N LEU A 217 15.44 5.81 -1.83
CA LEU A 217 14.02 5.49 -1.71
C LEU A 217 13.58 4.47 -2.76
N ASN A 218 13.93 4.66 -4.03
CA ASN A 218 13.59 3.73 -5.10
C ASN A 218 14.19 2.33 -4.86
N SER A 219 15.42 2.27 -4.42
CA SER A 219 16.06 1.00 -4.06
C SER A 219 15.36 0.30 -2.89
N ALA A 220 14.97 1.05 -1.86
CA ALA A 220 14.29 0.48 -0.69
C ALA A 220 12.88 -0.04 -1.02
N PHE A 221 12.20 0.56 -2.01
CA PHE A 221 10.87 0.16 -2.45
C PHE A 221 10.89 -0.63 -3.76
N SER A 222 11.93 -1.43 -3.98
CA SER A 222 12.02 -2.37 -5.10
C SER A 222 11.72 -3.77 -4.57
N PHE A 223 10.55 -4.32 -4.91
CA PHE A 223 10.13 -5.66 -4.47
C PHE A 223 9.27 -6.35 -5.53
N ASP A 224 9.24 -7.67 -5.46
CA ASP A 224 8.41 -8.56 -6.25
C ASP A 224 7.87 -9.67 -5.35
N ASN A 225 6.57 -9.63 -5.08
CA ASN A 225 5.94 -10.56 -4.15
C ASN A 225 5.82 -11.97 -4.71
N PHE A 226 5.67 -12.14 -6.04
CA PHE A 226 5.60 -13.47 -6.64
C PHE A 226 6.98 -14.12 -6.70
N ALA A 227 8.04 -13.37 -7.02
CA ALA A 227 9.41 -13.87 -6.97
C ALA A 227 9.79 -14.32 -5.55
N VAL A 228 9.50 -13.48 -4.53
CA VAL A 228 9.73 -13.82 -3.12
C VAL A 228 8.88 -15.01 -2.67
N GLN A 229 7.63 -15.12 -3.13
CA GLN A 229 6.76 -16.26 -2.84
C GLN A 229 7.40 -17.57 -3.30
N LYS A 230 7.88 -17.59 -4.54
CA LYS A 230 8.55 -18.76 -5.14
C LYS A 230 9.85 -19.09 -4.41
N GLU A 231 10.72 -18.10 -4.20
CA GLU A 231 12.03 -18.26 -3.53
C GLU A 231 11.88 -18.84 -2.12
N LYS A 232 10.91 -18.34 -1.35
CA LYS A 232 10.66 -18.78 0.04
C LYS A 232 9.75 -19.99 0.14
N GLY A 233 9.27 -20.55 -0.95
CA GLY A 233 8.38 -21.70 -0.97
C GLY A 233 7.04 -21.46 -0.27
N VAL A 234 6.46 -20.27 -0.40
CA VAL A 234 5.19 -19.92 0.24
C VAL A 234 4.02 -20.45 -0.58
N HIS A 235 3.38 -21.50 -0.10
CA HIS A 235 2.26 -22.13 -0.79
C HIS A 235 0.92 -21.49 -0.46
N ILE A 236 0.26 -20.91 -1.46
CA ILE A 236 -1.15 -20.44 -1.41
C ILE A 236 -2.03 -21.56 -1.98
N LYS A 237 -2.72 -22.27 -1.10
CA LYS A 237 -3.50 -23.49 -1.45
C LYS A 237 -4.98 -23.21 -1.74
N GLU A 238 -5.44 -21.99 -1.56
CA GLU A 238 -6.82 -21.60 -1.78
C GLU A 238 -7.24 -21.89 -3.23
N ASN A 239 -8.43 -22.47 -3.36
CA ASN A 239 -9.00 -22.84 -4.66
C ASN A 239 -9.54 -21.65 -5.47
N PHE A 240 -9.51 -20.45 -4.92
CA PHE A 240 -9.89 -19.18 -5.56
C PHE A 240 -8.67 -18.29 -5.86
N ARG A 241 -7.43 -18.85 -5.86
CA ARG A 241 -6.20 -18.05 -5.99
C ARG A 241 -6.05 -17.34 -7.33
N ALA A 242 -6.70 -17.88 -8.39
CA ALA A 242 -6.71 -17.25 -9.71
C ALA A 242 -7.95 -16.37 -9.99
N ASP A 243 -8.92 -16.27 -9.07
CA ASP A 243 -10.10 -15.42 -9.29
C ASP A 243 -9.68 -13.97 -9.52
N GLY A 244 -10.10 -13.41 -10.67
CA GLY A 244 -9.80 -12.04 -11.07
C GLY A 244 -8.35 -11.81 -11.51
N LEU A 245 -7.58 -12.85 -11.77
CA LEU A 245 -6.21 -12.74 -12.30
C LEU A 245 -6.19 -12.12 -13.71
N ASP A 246 -7.30 -12.20 -14.44
CA ASP A 246 -7.54 -11.51 -15.71
C ASP A 246 -7.40 -9.99 -15.63
N ARG A 247 -7.51 -9.40 -14.44
CA ARG A 247 -7.28 -7.96 -14.22
C ARG A 247 -5.81 -7.56 -14.36
N ILE A 248 -4.90 -8.51 -14.13
CA ILE A 248 -3.45 -8.36 -14.34
C ILE A 248 -3.10 -8.92 -15.72
N MET A 249 -3.44 -10.18 -15.95
CA MET A 249 -3.21 -10.90 -17.19
C MET A 249 -4.36 -10.65 -18.20
N TYR A 250 -4.57 -9.38 -18.57
CA TYR A 250 -5.68 -8.97 -19.45
C TYR A 250 -5.45 -9.33 -20.92
N LYS A 251 -4.20 -9.66 -21.28
CA LYS A 251 -3.78 -10.04 -22.63
C LYS A 251 -3.31 -11.48 -22.65
N CYS A 252 -3.80 -12.25 -23.61
CA CYS A 252 -3.40 -13.64 -23.78
C CYS A 252 -1.97 -13.73 -24.33
N ALA A 253 -1.09 -14.41 -23.62
CA ALA A 253 0.31 -14.61 -24.05
C ALA A 253 0.41 -15.47 -25.32
N CYS A 254 -0.54 -16.39 -25.57
CA CYS A 254 -0.55 -17.27 -26.71
C CYS A 254 -1.03 -16.58 -28.01
N CYS A 255 -2.18 -15.93 -27.99
CA CYS A 255 -2.78 -15.35 -29.22
C CYS A 255 -2.75 -13.82 -29.28
N GLY A 256 -2.32 -13.14 -28.20
CA GLY A 256 -2.27 -11.68 -28.13
C GLY A 256 -3.62 -10.98 -27.94
N SER A 257 -4.71 -11.72 -27.81
CA SER A 257 -6.05 -11.16 -27.62
C SER A 257 -6.16 -10.43 -26.29
N GLU A 258 -6.75 -9.25 -26.29
CA GLU A 258 -6.96 -8.41 -25.08
C GLU A 258 -8.37 -8.57 -24.55
N ASN A 259 -8.52 -8.56 -23.22
CA ASN A 259 -9.80 -8.67 -22.50
C ASN A 259 -10.58 -10.00 -22.73
N ALA A 260 -9.94 -11.01 -23.31
CA ALA A 260 -10.51 -12.34 -23.52
C ALA A 260 -10.12 -13.34 -22.41
N MET A 261 -9.31 -12.92 -21.45
CA MET A 261 -8.89 -13.77 -20.35
C MET A 261 -9.97 -13.79 -19.25
N GLU A 262 -10.19 -14.95 -18.62
CA GLU A 262 -11.05 -15.13 -17.46
C GLU A 262 -10.32 -15.95 -16.40
N GLY A 263 -10.08 -15.34 -15.24
CA GLY A 263 -9.47 -15.97 -14.07
C GLY A 263 -10.54 -16.49 -13.10
N LYS A 264 -10.57 -17.82 -12.88
CA LYS A 264 -11.55 -18.43 -11.98
C LYS A 264 -10.97 -19.69 -11.30
N GLY A 265 -11.18 -19.77 -10.00
CA GLY A 265 -10.69 -20.94 -9.25
C GLY A 265 -9.18 -20.94 -9.15
N THR A 266 -8.55 -21.88 -9.81
CA THR A 266 -7.08 -22.02 -9.89
C THR A 266 -6.53 -21.81 -11.30
N GLU A 267 -7.41 -21.49 -12.26
CA GLU A 267 -7.06 -21.40 -13.68
C GLU A 267 -7.37 -20.02 -14.25
N ILE A 268 -6.68 -19.69 -15.32
CA ILE A 268 -7.01 -18.57 -16.19
C ILE A 268 -7.11 -19.09 -17.63
N THR A 269 -8.19 -18.71 -18.32
CA THR A 269 -8.53 -19.23 -19.66
C THR A 269 -8.72 -18.07 -20.64
N CYS A 270 -8.21 -18.22 -21.85
CA CYS A 270 -8.50 -17.31 -22.95
C CYS A 270 -9.77 -17.76 -23.68
N GLY A 271 -10.78 -16.90 -23.76
CA GLY A 271 -12.03 -17.16 -24.49
C GLY A 271 -11.88 -17.24 -26.00
N ASP A 272 -10.84 -16.61 -26.57
CA ASP A 272 -10.65 -16.56 -28.03
C ASP A 272 -9.90 -17.77 -28.57
N CYS A 273 -8.77 -18.15 -27.96
CA CYS A 273 -7.97 -19.28 -28.45
C CYS A 273 -8.10 -20.56 -27.60
N GLY A 274 -8.83 -20.51 -26.50
CA GLY A 274 -9.02 -21.64 -25.61
C GLY A 274 -7.80 -22.04 -24.76
N LYS A 275 -6.69 -21.28 -24.82
CA LYS A 275 -5.49 -21.55 -24.03
C LYS A 275 -5.81 -21.43 -22.55
N ARG A 276 -5.35 -22.44 -21.77
CA ARG A 276 -5.56 -22.49 -20.33
C ARG A 276 -4.25 -22.57 -19.56
N TYR A 277 -4.20 -21.85 -18.44
CA TYR A 277 -3.08 -21.89 -17.52
C TYR A 277 -3.57 -22.13 -16.09
N GLU A 278 -2.81 -22.89 -15.33
CA GLU A 278 -2.96 -23.03 -13.90
C GLU A 278 -2.10 -21.99 -13.18
N MET A 279 -2.67 -21.27 -12.22
CA MET A 279 -1.90 -20.58 -11.21
C MET A 279 -1.47 -21.59 -10.15
N THR A 280 -0.19 -21.91 -10.09
CA THR A 280 0.36 -22.86 -9.12
C THR A 280 0.23 -22.34 -7.68
N THR A 281 0.42 -23.21 -6.70
CA THR A 281 0.42 -22.78 -5.28
C THR A 281 1.58 -21.84 -4.94
N LEU A 282 2.64 -21.84 -5.76
CA LEU A 282 3.80 -20.93 -5.60
C LEU A 282 3.65 -19.61 -6.36
N GLY A 283 2.48 -19.33 -6.94
CA GLY A 283 2.22 -18.08 -7.63
C GLY A 283 2.79 -18.01 -9.05
N GLU A 284 3.19 -19.15 -9.61
CA GLU A 284 3.63 -19.24 -11.01
C GLU A 284 2.46 -19.60 -11.91
N ILE A 285 2.53 -19.15 -13.17
CA ILE A 285 1.62 -19.57 -14.23
C ILE A 285 2.24 -20.75 -14.97
N ARG A 286 1.45 -21.79 -15.21
CA ARG A 286 1.84 -22.96 -15.98
C ARG A 286 0.75 -23.33 -16.96
N ALA A 287 1.09 -23.48 -18.24
CA ALA A 287 0.15 -23.96 -19.24
C ALA A 287 -0.35 -25.36 -18.88
N ILE A 288 -1.66 -25.59 -18.99
CA ILE A 288 -2.27 -26.90 -18.81
C ILE A 288 -1.96 -27.77 -20.05
N ASP A 289 -2.02 -27.14 -21.23
CA ASP A 289 -1.72 -27.78 -22.51
C ASP A 289 -0.71 -26.93 -23.29
N GLY A 290 0.33 -27.57 -23.86
CA GLY A 290 1.37 -26.91 -24.67
C GLY A 290 2.42 -26.18 -23.84
N GLU A 291 3.06 -25.18 -24.43
CA GLU A 291 4.13 -24.40 -23.80
C GLU A 291 3.59 -23.35 -22.85
N THR A 292 4.37 -23.03 -21.83
CA THR A 292 4.17 -21.88 -20.94
C THR A 292 4.99 -20.71 -21.46
N GLU A 293 4.33 -19.70 -21.97
CA GLU A 293 4.99 -18.53 -22.59
C GLU A 293 5.70 -17.69 -21.52
N PHE A 294 5.03 -17.45 -20.41
CA PHE A 294 5.55 -16.74 -19.25
C PHE A 294 5.10 -17.44 -17.96
N SER A 295 6.03 -17.77 -17.08
CA SER A 295 5.70 -18.40 -15.79
C SER A 295 5.52 -17.40 -14.66
N HIS A 296 6.07 -16.22 -14.79
CA HIS A 296 6.02 -15.17 -13.79
C HIS A 296 4.90 -14.17 -14.13
N ILE A 297 3.98 -13.94 -13.21
CA ILE A 297 2.76 -13.17 -13.47
C ILE A 297 3.01 -11.72 -13.93
N PRO A 298 4.00 -11.00 -13.36
CA PRO A 298 4.29 -9.62 -13.79
C PRO A 298 4.91 -9.48 -15.19
N ASP A 299 5.48 -10.55 -15.79
CA ASP A 299 6.08 -10.51 -17.13
C ASP A 299 5.01 -10.47 -18.22
#